data_71be89ba18f4db09a208d2af961c2cf2
#
_entry.id   71be89ba18f4db09a208d2af961c2cf2
#
_cell.length_a   1.000
_cell.length_b   1.000
_cell.length_c   1.000
_cell.angle_alpha   90.00
_cell.angle_beta   90.00
_cell.angle_gamma   90.00
#
_symmetry.space_group_name_H-M   'P 1'
#
loop_
_entity.id
_entity.type
_entity.pdbx_description
1 polymer ?
#
loop_
_entity_poly.entity_id
_entity_poly.type
_entity_poly.pdbx_seq_one_letter_code
_entity_poly.pdbx_strand_id
1 'polypeptide(L)'
;MSSMVSRFLIGALLLSPVTCMAAEQVGWQSADSGLSDPTGGNAILGLQRWRVLTQSDNYSFEDYAGFLVTYPGWPEDTRMQRNAEQAININSFSPSRVLAYFEKFPPTTNAGAAKYAVALQASGQREKANAMAKQAWRGGTLTDEDEAALISRFSSVLTIDDHDARMDALLWARATRDAAGQLSFTSPARRPVFA
;
A
#
# COMPACT_ATOMS: atom_id res chain seq x y z
N MET A 1 -65.06 -30.93 33.23
CA MET A 1 -64.06 -31.81 33.79
C MET A 1 -63.08 -32.10 32.66
N SER A 2 -62.00 -31.48 32.59
CA SER A 2 -60.77 -31.88 31.92
C SER A 2 -59.82 -30.67 31.87
N SER A 3 -58.77 -30.83 32.59
CA SER A 3 -57.69 -29.80 32.77
C SER A 3 -56.85 -29.71 31.51
N MET A 4 -56.68 -28.51 30.97
CA MET A 4 -55.82 -28.21 29.84
C MET A 4 -54.53 -27.57 30.37
N VAL A 5 -53.48 -28.38 30.40
CA VAL A 5 -52.15 -27.95 30.84
C VAL A 5 -51.45 -27.28 29.64
N SER A 6 -51.27 -25.99 29.73
CA SER A 6 -50.52 -25.21 28.74
C SER A 6 -49.00 -25.34 29.00
N ARG A 7 -48.27 -25.96 28.08
CA ARG A 7 -46.80 -26.05 28.09
C ARG A 7 -46.21 -24.82 27.40
N PHE A 8 -45.62 -23.94 28.17
CA PHE A 8 -44.74 -22.86 27.66
C PHE A 8 -43.41 -23.47 27.21
N LEU A 9 -43.16 -23.42 25.91
CA LEU A 9 -41.84 -23.66 25.34
C LEU A 9 -40.99 -22.41 25.48
N ILE A 10 -40.01 -22.45 26.36
CA ILE A 10 -38.97 -21.43 26.48
C ILE A 10 -37.97 -21.67 25.36
N GLY A 11 -37.99 -20.87 24.32
CA GLY A 11 -36.99 -20.85 23.27
C GLY A 11 -35.67 -20.26 23.81
N ALA A 12 -34.67 -21.11 24.01
CA ALA A 12 -33.32 -20.68 24.32
C ALA A 12 -32.71 -20.01 23.09
N LEU A 13 -32.52 -18.70 23.18
CA LEU A 13 -31.78 -17.92 22.21
C LEU A 13 -30.29 -18.25 22.38
N LEU A 14 -29.73 -19.07 21.49
CA LEU A 14 -28.31 -19.31 21.42
C LEU A 14 -27.60 -18.03 20.86
N LEU A 15 -27.10 -17.22 21.75
CA LEU A 15 -26.12 -16.20 21.42
C LEU A 15 -24.82 -16.90 21.00
N SER A 16 -24.59 -16.99 19.71
CA SER A 16 -23.28 -17.37 19.19
C SER A 16 -22.26 -16.30 19.59
N PRO A 17 -21.12 -16.67 20.21
CA PRO A 17 -20.05 -15.71 20.42
C PRO A 17 -19.50 -15.31 19.05
N VAL A 18 -19.60 -14.02 18.72
CA VAL A 18 -18.81 -13.43 17.65
C VAL A 18 -17.35 -13.58 18.07
N THR A 19 -16.70 -14.56 17.48
CA THR A 19 -15.25 -14.73 17.60
C THR A 19 -14.64 -13.48 16.94
N CYS A 20 -14.24 -12.52 17.76
CA CYS A 20 -13.40 -11.43 17.36
C CYS A 20 -12.11 -12.09 16.84
N MET A 21 -11.94 -12.15 15.51
CA MET A 21 -10.67 -12.55 14.92
C MET A 21 -9.65 -11.54 15.42
N ALA A 22 -8.79 -12.00 16.32
CA ALA A 22 -7.61 -11.26 16.71
C ALA A 22 -6.87 -10.91 15.41
N ALA A 23 -6.74 -9.62 15.14
CA ALA A 23 -5.86 -9.14 14.09
C ALA A 23 -4.50 -9.77 14.40
N GLU A 24 -4.05 -10.65 13.52
CA GLU A 24 -2.73 -11.24 13.57
C GLU A 24 -1.74 -10.08 13.62
N GLN A 25 -1.13 -9.88 14.78
CA GLN A 25 -0.16 -8.82 14.98
C GLN A 25 0.98 -9.11 14.03
N VAL A 26 0.98 -8.40 12.91
CA VAL A 26 2.11 -8.38 11.98
C VAL A 26 3.31 -7.93 12.80
N GLY A 27 4.24 -8.85 13.02
CA GLY A 27 5.33 -8.70 13.98
C GLY A 27 6.39 -7.69 13.58
N TRP A 28 5.99 -6.45 13.32
CA TRP A 28 6.81 -5.28 13.52
C TRP A 28 6.78 -5.01 15.03
N GLN A 29 7.51 -5.80 15.79
CA GLN A 29 7.75 -5.44 17.18
C GLN A 29 8.56 -4.15 17.13
N SER A 30 7.86 -3.02 17.30
CA SER A 30 8.51 -1.83 17.77
C SER A 30 9.30 -2.27 18.99
N ALA A 31 10.61 -2.08 18.98
CA ALA A 31 11.45 -2.21 20.15
C ALA A 31 11.10 -1.08 21.14
N ASP A 32 9.80 -0.86 21.37
CA ASP A 32 9.23 0.08 22.33
C ASP A 32 9.04 -0.58 23.70
N SER A 33 9.75 -1.67 23.93
CA SER A 33 9.97 -2.20 25.26
C SER A 33 11.12 -1.44 25.89
N GLY A 34 10.84 -0.20 26.33
CA GLY A 34 11.48 0.41 27.51
C GLY A 34 13.00 0.33 27.64
N LEU A 35 13.73 0.28 26.57
CA LEU A 35 15.17 0.35 26.59
C LEU A 35 15.60 1.78 26.25
N SER A 36 15.43 2.65 27.24
CA SER A 36 16.42 3.69 27.47
C SER A 36 17.72 2.94 27.76
N ASP A 37 18.41 2.47 26.71
CA ASP A 37 19.76 1.95 26.85
C ASP A 37 20.68 3.14 27.13
N PRO A 38 21.15 3.34 28.38
CA PRO A 38 22.00 4.46 28.72
C PRO A 38 23.38 4.36 28.05
N THR A 39 23.67 3.28 27.32
CA THR A 39 24.98 3.01 26.69
C THR A 39 24.99 3.27 25.18
N GLY A 40 23.85 3.72 24.57
CA GLY A 40 23.80 4.04 23.13
C GLY A 40 23.88 2.82 22.18
N GLY A 41 23.68 1.61 22.68
CA GLY A 41 23.76 0.37 21.89
C GLY A 41 22.79 0.35 20.71
N ASN A 42 21.57 0.84 20.90
CA ASN A 42 20.58 0.97 19.82
C ASN A 42 21.00 1.97 18.74
N ALA A 43 21.66 3.07 19.13
CA ALA A 43 22.16 4.05 18.18
C ALA A 43 23.34 3.50 17.36
N ILE A 44 24.23 2.72 17.96
CA ILE A 44 25.34 2.07 17.25
C ILE A 44 24.83 1.04 16.24
N LEU A 45 23.89 0.21 16.63
CA LEU A 45 23.25 -0.76 15.73
C LEU A 45 22.48 -0.05 14.60
N GLY A 46 21.76 1.02 14.92
CA GLY A 46 21.08 1.86 13.95
C GLY A 46 22.07 2.45 12.94
N LEU A 47 23.20 3.00 13.40
CA LEU A 47 24.23 3.57 12.53
C LEU A 47 24.86 2.51 11.60
N GLN A 48 25.14 1.33 12.12
CA GLN A 48 25.66 0.23 11.30
C GLN A 48 24.66 -0.18 10.22
N ARG A 49 23.38 -0.35 10.58
CA ARG A 49 22.33 -0.70 9.64
C ARG A 49 22.09 0.40 8.61
N TRP A 50 22.03 1.64 9.04
CA TRP A 50 21.90 2.80 8.17
C TRP A 50 23.03 2.86 7.13
N ARG A 51 24.28 2.70 7.55
CA ARG A 51 25.44 2.66 6.63
C ARG A 51 25.32 1.59 5.57
N VAL A 52 24.84 0.40 5.94
CA VAL A 52 24.63 -0.69 4.98
C VAL A 52 23.53 -0.31 3.98
N LEU A 53 22.37 0.15 4.46
CA LEU A 53 21.22 0.45 3.60
C LEU A 53 21.44 1.67 2.68
N THR A 54 22.37 2.58 3.03
CA THR A 54 22.70 3.72 2.18
C THR A 54 23.73 3.43 1.10
N GLN A 55 24.37 2.25 1.12
CA GLN A 55 25.37 1.86 0.11
C GLN A 55 24.75 1.36 -1.19
N SER A 56 23.49 0.92 -1.19
CA SER A 56 22.80 0.38 -2.36
C SER A 56 21.31 0.65 -2.28
N ASP A 57 20.65 0.70 -3.44
CA ASP A 57 19.19 0.84 -3.55
C ASP A 57 18.49 -0.52 -3.76
N ASN A 58 19.22 -1.64 -3.66
CA ASN A 58 18.76 -2.99 -4.02
C ASN A 58 18.54 -3.91 -2.81
N TYR A 59 18.26 -3.36 -1.63
CA TYR A 59 17.86 -4.18 -0.49
C TYR A 59 16.37 -4.55 -0.57
N SER A 60 15.97 -5.54 0.21
CA SER A 60 14.58 -5.99 0.24
C SER A 60 13.65 -4.96 0.88
N PHE A 61 12.36 -5.06 0.58
CA PHE A 61 11.32 -4.29 1.28
C PHE A 61 11.43 -4.43 2.81
N GLU A 62 11.65 -5.66 3.29
CA GLU A 62 11.75 -5.95 4.72
C GLU A 62 12.96 -5.26 5.37
N ASP A 63 14.06 -5.13 4.64
CA ASP A 63 15.26 -4.46 5.12
C ASP A 63 15.02 -2.95 5.32
N TYR A 64 14.45 -2.27 4.34
CA TYR A 64 14.15 -0.85 4.43
C TYR A 64 13.01 -0.58 5.41
N ALA A 65 11.90 -1.30 5.31
CA ALA A 65 10.75 -1.13 6.16
C ALA A 65 11.09 -1.40 7.64
N GLY A 66 11.84 -2.46 7.89
CA GLY A 66 12.31 -2.79 9.24
C GLY A 66 13.18 -1.69 9.84
N PHE A 67 14.08 -1.09 9.05
CA PHE A 67 14.89 0.04 9.51
C PHE A 67 14.03 1.27 9.82
N LEU A 68 13.19 1.69 8.87
CA LEU A 68 12.33 2.88 9.03
C LEU A 68 11.40 2.79 10.23
N VAL A 69 10.86 1.61 10.50
CA VAL A 69 9.98 1.38 11.67
C VAL A 69 10.76 1.42 12.98
N THR A 70 11.99 0.88 12.99
CA THR A 70 12.80 0.75 14.22
C THR A 70 13.56 2.04 14.55
N TYR A 71 13.99 2.77 13.53
CA TYR A 71 14.84 3.97 13.67
C TYR A 71 14.24 5.16 12.88
N PRO A 72 13.06 5.66 13.28
CA PRO A 72 12.43 6.78 12.56
C PRO A 72 13.24 8.08 12.72
N GLY A 73 13.23 8.92 11.67
CA GLY A 73 13.84 10.24 11.68
C GLY A 73 15.36 10.24 11.43
N TRP A 74 15.92 9.16 10.91
CA TRP A 74 17.32 9.10 10.50
C TRP A 74 17.54 9.80 9.16
N PRO A 75 18.77 10.25 8.85
CA PRO A 75 19.08 10.84 7.56
C PRO A 75 18.70 9.91 6.41
N GLU A 76 18.26 10.50 5.29
CA GLU A 76 17.84 9.79 4.08
C GLU A 76 16.56 8.94 4.19
N ASP A 77 15.74 9.13 5.22
CA ASP A 77 14.47 8.40 5.38
C ASP A 77 13.61 8.45 4.10
N THR A 78 13.51 9.61 3.46
CA THR A 78 12.73 9.76 2.20
C THR A 78 13.28 8.91 1.07
N ARG A 79 14.60 8.74 0.97
CA ARG A 79 15.22 7.85 -0.02
C ARG A 79 14.93 6.41 0.33
N MET A 80 15.07 6.03 1.60
CA MET A 80 14.78 4.68 2.06
C MET A 80 13.29 4.32 1.89
N GLN A 81 12.38 5.28 2.10
CA GLN A 81 10.96 5.07 1.82
C GLN A 81 10.72 4.75 0.33
N ARG A 82 11.30 5.54 -0.58
CA ARG A 82 11.21 5.27 -2.02
C ARG A 82 11.77 3.90 -2.39
N ASN A 83 12.92 3.54 -1.82
CA ASN A 83 13.54 2.24 -2.07
C ASN A 83 12.68 1.09 -1.52
N ALA A 84 12.09 1.26 -0.33
CA ALA A 84 11.12 0.30 0.23
C ALA A 84 9.92 0.12 -0.70
N GLU A 85 9.34 1.22 -1.19
CA GLU A 85 8.22 1.18 -2.13
C GLU A 85 8.58 0.48 -3.44
N GLN A 86 9.78 0.73 -3.98
CA GLN A 86 10.25 0.04 -5.19
C GLN A 86 10.47 -1.45 -4.95
N ALA A 87 11.01 -1.82 -3.80
CA ALA A 87 11.35 -3.20 -3.46
C ALA A 87 10.13 -4.11 -3.24
N ILE A 88 8.93 -3.55 -3.06
CA ILE A 88 7.69 -4.36 -2.99
C ILE A 88 7.44 -4.98 -4.37
N ASN A 89 7.47 -6.31 -4.44
CA ASN A 89 7.06 -7.03 -5.65
C ASN A 89 5.52 -7.11 -5.69
N ILE A 90 4.90 -6.41 -6.65
CA ILE A 90 3.43 -6.29 -6.76
C ILE A 90 2.72 -7.64 -7.02
N ASN A 91 3.45 -8.64 -7.51
CA ASN A 91 2.93 -9.97 -7.79
C ASN A 91 3.15 -10.98 -6.64
N SER A 92 4.02 -10.64 -5.68
CA SER A 92 4.43 -11.55 -4.61
C SER A 92 4.77 -10.78 -3.33
N PHE A 93 3.75 -10.32 -2.62
CA PHE A 93 3.91 -9.60 -1.35
C PHE A 93 2.91 -10.11 -0.30
N SER A 94 3.19 -9.81 0.97
CA SER A 94 2.23 -10.00 2.07
C SER A 94 1.35 -8.76 2.21
N PRO A 95 0.04 -8.82 1.90
CA PRO A 95 -0.83 -7.65 2.00
C PRO A 95 -0.82 -7.00 3.39
N SER A 96 -0.86 -7.81 4.45
CA SER A 96 -0.86 -7.32 5.82
C SER A 96 0.41 -6.52 6.16
N ARG A 97 1.58 -6.96 5.69
CA ARG A 97 2.85 -6.26 5.92
C ARG A 97 2.92 -4.94 5.16
N VAL A 98 2.53 -4.96 3.91
CA VAL A 98 2.48 -3.75 3.07
C VAL A 98 1.50 -2.73 3.64
N LEU A 99 0.32 -3.17 4.11
CA LEU A 99 -0.64 -2.30 4.77
C LEU A 99 -0.07 -1.69 6.05
N ALA A 100 0.50 -2.51 6.94
CA ALA A 100 1.09 -2.03 8.19
C ALA A 100 2.23 -1.02 7.96
N TYR A 101 2.99 -1.18 6.87
CA TYR A 101 4.00 -0.22 6.47
C TYR A 101 3.38 1.10 6.01
N PHE A 102 2.42 1.06 5.06
CA PHE A 102 1.82 2.28 4.52
C PHE A 102 0.89 3.02 5.49
N GLU A 103 0.42 2.38 6.55
CA GLU A 103 -0.26 3.04 7.67
C GLU A 103 0.68 3.99 8.43
N LYS A 104 1.97 3.64 8.54
CA LYS A 104 2.99 4.46 9.20
C LYS A 104 3.67 5.44 8.23
N PHE A 105 3.91 5.00 7.02
CA PHE A 105 4.64 5.72 5.98
C PHE A 105 3.77 5.82 4.72
N PRO A 106 2.92 6.86 4.59
CA PRO A 106 2.10 7.04 3.39
C PRO A 106 2.95 7.00 2.11
N PRO A 107 2.43 6.46 0.99
CA PRO A 107 3.20 6.31 -0.23
C PRO A 107 3.72 7.64 -0.75
N THR A 108 5.01 7.67 -1.11
CA THR A 108 5.71 8.84 -1.63
C THR A 108 5.89 8.80 -3.14
N THR A 109 5.65 7.64 -3.77
CA THR A 109 5.79 7.42 -5.21
C THR A 109 4.50 6.87 -5.82
N ASN A 110 4.35 7.01 -7.15
CA ASN A 110 3.23 6.40 -7.87
C ASN A 110 3.27 4.87 -7.78
N ALA A 111 4.47 4.28 -7.83
CA ALA A 111 4.68 2.85 -7.66
C ALA A 111 4.24 2.38 -6.25
N GLY A 112 4.62 3.13 -5.21
CA GLY A 112 4.16 2.86 -3.83
C GLY A 112 2.64 2.94 -3.71
N ALA A 113 2.02 3.96 -4.29
CA ALA A 113 0.57 4.11 -4.31
C ALA A 113 -0.13 2.95 -5.06
N ALA A 114 0.45 2.48 -6.18
CA ALA A 114 -0.08 1.33 -6.92
C ALA A 114 -0.04 0.05 -6.08
N LYS A 115 1.08 -0.23 -5.42
CA LYS A 115 1.26 -1.41 -4.55
C LYS A 115 0.37 -1.35 -3.32
N TYR A 116 0.19 -0.15 -2.75
CA TYR A 116 -0.75 0.07 -1.65
C TYR A 116 -2.20 -0.18 -2.09
N ALA A 117 -2.61 0.30 -3.29
CA ALA A 117 -3.93 0.03 -3.84
C ALA A 117 -4.21 -1.47 -3.97
N VAL A 118 -3.24 -2.24 -4.48
CA VAL A 118 -3.36 -3.70 -4.62
C VAL A 118 -3.45 -4.38 -3.25
N ALA A 119 -2.67 -3.93 -2.25
CA ALA A 119 -2.74 -4.46 -0.90
C ALA A 119 -4.09 -4.18 -0.22
N LEU A 120 -4.62 -2.95 -0.38
CA LEU A 120 -5.95 -2.57 0.11
C LEU A 120 -7.05 -3.42 -0.53
N GLN A 121 -6.98 -3.66 -1.85
CA GLN A 121 -7.92 -4.51 -2.56
C GLN A 121 -7.88 -5.95 -2.04
N ALA A 122 -6.68 -6.51 -1.87
CA ALA A 122 -6.50 -7.86 -1.33
C ALA A 122 -7.06 -8.01 0.09
N SER A 123 -7.12 -6.93 0.87
CA SER A 123 -7.68 -6.88 2.22
C SER A 123 -9.16 -6.47 2.26
N GLY A 124 -9.84 -6.39 1.10
CA GLY A 124 -11.26 -6.06 1.01
C GLY A 124 -11.61 -4.57 1.18
N GLN A 125 -10.64 -3.67 1.33
CA GLN A 125 -10.84 -2.23 1.50
C GLN A 125 -11.04 -1.52 0.16
N ARG A 126 -12.09 -1.90 -0.57
CA ARG A 126 -12.32 -1.52 -1.98
C ARG A 126 -12.34 -0.02 -2.24
N GLU A 127 -13.02 0.76 -1.41
CA GLU A 127 -13.13 2.22 -1.62
C GLU A 127 -11.76 2.90 -1.52
N LYS A 128 -10.99 2.56 -0.49
CA LYS A 128 -9.62 3.08 -0.33
C LYS A 128 -8.71 2.60 -1.45
N ALA A 129 -8.83 1.34 -1.85
CA ALA A 129 -8.08 0.77 -2.96
C ALA A 129 -8.35 1.52 -4.27
N ASN A 130 -9.62 1.79 -4.58
CA ASN A 130 -10.02 2.53 -5.78
C ASN A 130 -9.47 3.97 -5.77
N ALA A 131 -9.57 4.67 -4.65
CA ALA A 131 -9.03 6.02 -4.51
C ALA A 131 -7.50 6.04 -4.71
N MET A 132 -6.80 5.09 -4.09
CA MET A 132 -5.35 4.98 -4.20
C MET A 132 -4.89 4.57 -5.60
N ALA A 133 -5.63 3.67 -6.28
CA ALA A 133 -5.36 3.30 -7.67
C ALA A 133 -5.49 4.50 -8.62
N LYS A 134 -6.53 5.32 -8.45
CA LYS A 134 -6.68 6.57 -9.22
C LYS A 134 -5.54 7.55 -8.96
N GLN A 135 -5.13 7.70 -7.70
CA GLN A 135 -3.99 8.55 -7.35
C GLN A 135 -2.71 8.07 -8.04
N ALA A 136 -2.39 6.78 -7.95
CA ALA A 136 -1.23 6.17 -8.60
C ALA A 136 -1.27 6.38 -10.13
N TRP A 137 -2.43 6.14 -10.74
CA TRP A 137 -2.62 6.27 -12.19
C TRP A 137 -2.42 7.70 -12.68
N ARG A 138 -3.07 8.66 -12.03
CA ARG A 138 -2.98 10.09 -12.37
C ARG A 138 -1.58 10.67 -12.16
N GLY A 139 -0.76 10.06 -11.31
CA GLY A 139 0.62 10.47 -11.05
C GLY A 139 1.58 10.26 -12.23
N GLY A 140 1.17 9.53 -13.27
CA GLY A 140 1.91 9.39 -14.51
C GLY A 140 2.75 8.11 -14.56
N THR A 141 4.07 8.24 -14.45
CA THR A 141 5.02 7.14 -14.70
C THR A 141 4.87 6.00 -13.69
N LEU A 142 4.78 4.79 -14.21
CA LEU A 142 4.75 3.52 -13.48
C LEU A 142 5.71 2.53 -14.16
N THR A 143 6.10 1.47 -13.48
CA THR A 143 6.76 0.33 -14.13
C THR A 143 5.73 -0.44 -14.96
N ASP A 144 6.19 -1.18 -15.96
CA ASP A 144 5.30 -2.01 -16.80
C ASP A 144 4.48 -3.00 -15.95
N GLU A 145 5.08 -3.52 -14.85
CA GLU A 145 4.42 -4.43 -13.92
C GLU A 145 3.34 -3.73 -13.08
N ASP A 146 3.65 -2.55 -12.53
CA ASP A 146 2.70 -1.78 -11.72
C ASP A 146 1.53 -1.29 -12.59
N GLU A 147 1.80 -0.86 -13.83
CA GLU A 147 0.79 -0.48 -14.79
C GLU A 147 -0.15 -1.65 -15.13
N ALA A 148 0.42 -2.79 -15.49
CA ALA A 148 -0.35 -4.00 -15.81
C ALA A 148 -1.22 -4.44 -14.62
N ALA A 149 -0.68 -4.36 -13.40
CA ALA A 149 -1.42 -4.69 -12.18
C ALA A 149 -2.60 -3.73 -11.94
N LEU A 150 -2.42 -2.43 -12.16
CA LEU A 150 -3.50 -1.44 -12.02
C LEU A 150 -4.58 -1.64 -13.10
N ILE A 151 -4.21 -1.81 -14.35
CA ILE A 151 -5.16 -2.04 -15.45
C ILE A 151 -5.96 -3.32 -15.20
N SER A 152 -5.30 -4.42 -14.86
CA SER A 152 -5.99 -5.71 -14.67
C SER A 152 -6.99 -5.68 -13.52
N ARG A 153 -6.75 -4.90 -12.48
CA ARG A 153 -7.55 -4.89 -11.24
C ARG A 153 -8.51 -3.71 -11.13
N PHE A 154 -8.19 -2.56 -11.74
CA PHE A 154 -8.89 -1.30 -11.53
C PHE A 154 -9.39 -0.63 -12.82
N SER A 155 -9.29 -1.29 -13.99
CA SER A 155 -9.74 -0.71 -15.26
C SER A 155 -11.20 -0.22 -15.23
N SER A 156 -12.09 -0.93 -14.50
CA SER A 156 -13.49 -0.54 -14.36
C SER A 156 -13.71 0.71 -13.50
N VAL A 157 -12.70 1.12 -12.75
CA VAL A 157 -12.76 2.27 -11.83
C VAL A 157 -12.11 3.51 -12.44
N LEU A 158 -11.11 3.30 -13.32
CA LEU A 158 -10.42 4.37 -14.02
C LEU A 158 -11.34 5.00 -15.06
N THR A 159 -11.55 6.30 -14.95
CA THR A 159 -12.40 7.09 -15.85
C THR A 159 -11.56 7.72 -16.95
N ILE A 160 -12.23 8.25 -17.97
CA ILE A 160 -11.56 8.96 -19.07
C ILE A 160 -10.78 10.18 -18.53
N ASP A 161 -11.31 10.86 -17.50
CA ASP A 161 -10.61 11.96 -16.84
C ASP A 161 -9.35 11.51 -16.12
N ASP A 162 -9.33 10.26 -15.57
CA ASP A 162 -8.14 9.67 -14.99
C ASP A 162 -7.06 9.42 -16.03
N HIS A 163 -7.47 9.00 -17.22
CA HIS A 163 -6.57 8.78 -18.37
C HIS A 163 -6.01 10.11 -18.92
N ASP A 164 -6.84 11.14 -19.02
CA ASP A 164 -6.39 12.48 -19.43
C ASP A 164 -5.41 13.08 -18.40
N ALA A 165 -5.69 12.96 -17.11
CA ALA A 165 -4.81 13.42 -16.05
C ALA A 165 -3.45 12.69 -16.08
N ARG A 166 -3.46 11.36 -16.33
CA ARG A 166 -2.20 10.61 -16.53
C ARG A 166 -1.40 11.14 -17.71
N MET A 167 -2.08 11.39 -18.85
CA MET A 167 -1.42 11.92 -20.04
C MET A 167 -0.73 13.26 -19.72
N ASP A 168 -1.40 14.18 -19.05
CA ASP A 168 -0.81 15.44 -18.63
C ASP A 168 0.46 15.19 -17.78
N ALA A 169 0.40 14.30 -16.79
CA ALA A 169 1.54 13.98 -15.95
C ALA A 169 2.72 13.38 -16.73
N LEU A 170 2.43 12.47 -17.68
CA LEU A 170 3.45 11.86 -18.54
C LEU A 170 4.15 12.90 -19.44
N LEU A 171 3.38 13.83 -20.02
CA LEU A 171 3.91 14.91 -20.84
C LEU A 171 4.78 15.86 -20.02
N TRP A 172 4.34 16.23 -18.82
CA TRP A 172 5.14 17.04 -17.89
C TRP A 172 6.44 16.34 -17.48
N ALA A 173 6.41 15.03 -17.28
CA ALA A 173 7.58 14.21 -16.98
C ALA A 173 8.46 13.93 -18.21
N ARG A 174 8.05 14.34 -19.42
CA ARG A 174 8.69 14.02 -20.70
C ARG A 174 8.85 12.52 -20.96
N ALA A 175 7.92 11.73 -20.43
CA ALA A 175 7.86 10.27 -20.58
C ALA A 175 7.20 9.92 -21.93
N THR A 176 7.88 10.21 -23.03
CA THR A 176 7.32 10.15 -24.39
C THR A 176 6.86 8.75 -24.80
N ARG A 177 7.58 7.70 -24.36
CA ARG A 177 7.20 6.31 -24.61
C ARG A 177 5.85 5.98 -23.96
N ASP A 178 5.70 6.29 -22.70
CA ASP A 178 4.51 6.00 -21.92
C ASP A 178 3.33 6.87 -22.39
N ALA A 179 3.60 8.13 -22.72
CA ALA A 179 2.61 9.04 -23.30
C ALA A 179 2.07 8.53 -24.64
N ALA A 180 2.94 7.99 -25.51
CA ALA A 180 2.50 7.40 -26.78
C ALA A 180 1.58 6.19 -26.55
N GLY A 181 1.88 5.33 -25.57
CA GLY A 181 1.01 4.22 -25.18
C GLY A 181 -0.32 4.68 -24.58
N GLN A 182 -0.30 5.78 -23.82
CA GLN A 182 -1.49 6.33 -23.15
C GLN A 182 -2.47 7.02 -24.11
N LEU A 183 -2.03 7.48 -25.29
CA LEU A 183 -2.81 8.32 -26.20
C LEU A 183 -4.17 7.73 -26.60
N SER A 184 -4.23 6.42 -26.81
CA SER A 184 -5.47 5.72 -27.21
C SER A 184 -6.56 5.73 -26.11
N PHE A 185 -6.18 5.88 -24.86
CA PHE A 185 -7.08 5.89 -23.70
C PHE A 185 -7.61 7.29 -23.36
N THR A 186 -7.04 8.35 -23.94
CA THR A 186 -7.44 9.73 -23.68
C THR A 186 -8.77 10.09 -24.34
N SER A 187 -9.41 11.14 -23.82
CA SER A 187 -10.68 11.63 -24.36
C SER A 187 -10.51 12.06 -25.82
N PRO A 188 -11.49 11.80 -26.71
CA PRO A 188 -11.45 12.24 -28.09
C PRO A 188 -11.28 13.76 -28.24
N ALA A 189 -11.82 14.52 -27.30
CA ALA A 189 -11.74 15.98 -27.32
C ALA A 189 -10.30 16.50 -27.06
N ARG A 190 -9.53 15.83 -26.17
CA ARG A 190 -8.18 16.26 -25.81
C ARG A 190 -7.08 15.58 -26.64
N ARG A 191 -7.38 14.46 -27.27
CA ARG A 191 -6.40 13.70 -28.04
C ARG A 191 -5.61 14.51 -29.07
N PRO A 192 -6.24 15.44 -29.85
CA PRO A 192 -5.48 16.25 -30.81
C PRO A 192 -4.47 17.21 -30.16
N VAL A 193 -4.66 17.55 -28.88
CA VAL A 193 -3.75 18.42 -28.12
C VAL A 193 -2.55 17.62 -27.58
N PHE A 194 -2.74 16.32 -27.36
CA PHE A 194 -1.73 15.41 -26.85
C PHE A 194 -0.85 14.78 -27.94
N ALA A 195 -1.30 14.76 -29.20
CA ALA A 195 -0.60 14.19 -30.37
C ALA A 195 0.41 15.17 -30.96
#